data_28cf978fb90323e9991fce8b5c382c16
#
_entry.id   28cf978fb90323e9991fce8b5c382c16
#
_cell.length_a   1.000
_cell.length_b   1.000
_cell.length_c   1.000
_cell.angle_alpha   90.00
_cell.angle_beta   90.00
_cell.angle_gamma   90.00
#
_symmetry.space_group_name_H-M   'P 1'
#
loop_
_entity.id
_entity.type
_entity.pdbx_description
1 polymer ?
#
loop_
_entity_poly.entity_id
_entity_poly.type
_entity_poly.pdbx_seq_one_letter_code
_entity_poly.pdbx_strand_id
1 'polypeptide(L)'
;MGYNIAIDGPAGAGKSTIAKLVAKELGFIYVDTGAMYRGLAVHFLKKGIVPGEVEKIEAACEDAKVELGYENGVQQVYLNGENITSQLREEAVGNMASVSSAVPAVRAKLLDLQRKLARTMSVVMDGRDIGTNVLPNADVKVYLTASVECRAMRRFKELEGKGEACDFEQIRQDIQERDERDMTRKIAPLKQAEDATLIDSSEMGIDDVVKAIIALTK
;
A
#
# COMPACT_ATOMS: atom_id res chain seq x y z
N MET A 1 4.02 2.04 23.87
CA MET A 1 3.54 1.70 22.53
C MET A 1 3.86 2.86 21.61
N GLY A 2 4.21 2.60 20.35
CA GLY A 2 4.43 3.68 19.39
C GLY A 2 3.11 4.38 19.03
N TYR A 3 3.20 5.63 18.58
CA TYR A 3 2.06 6.38 18.01
C TYR A 3 1.85 5.92 16.55
N ASN A 4 0.63 5.55 16.18
CA ASN A 4 0.35 4.91 14.90
C ASN A 4 -0.64 5.72 14.08
N ILE A 5 -0.26 6.02 12.84
CA ILE A 5 -1.11 6.68 11.86
C ILE A 5 -1.41 5.70 10.72
N ALA A 6 -2.69 5.41 10.51
CA ALA A 6 -3.18 4.56 9.43
C ALA A 6 -3.70 5.41 8.28
N ILE A 7 -3.21 5.20 7.07
CA ILE A 7 -3.66 5.91 5.85
C ILE A 7 -4.16 4.88 4.84
N ASP A 8 -5.47 4.73 4.74
CA ASP A 8 -6.12 3.85 3.77
C ASP A 8 -6.69 4.63 2.59
N GLY A 9 -7.00 3.94 1.52
CA GLY A 9 -7.64 4.55 0.34
C GLY A 9 -7.29 3.85 -0.96
N PRO A 10 -7.95 4.22 -2.08
CA PRO A 10 -7.86 3.56 -3.36
C PRO A 10 -6.47 3.70 -4.03
N ALA A 11 -6.26 2.96 -5.11
CA ALA A 11 -5.03 3.05 -5.91
C ALA A 11 -4.87 4.46 -6.51
N GLY A 12 -3.64 4.98 -6.55
CA GLY A 12 -3.38 6.31 -7.15
C GLY A 12 -3.81 7.52 -6.31
N ALA A 13 -4.38 7.34 -5.10
CA ALA A 13 -4.80 8.47 -4.23
C ALA A 13 -3.63 9.27 -3.63
N GLY A 14 -2.38 8.90 -3.88
CA GLY A 14 -1.21 9.62 -3.37
C GLY A 14 -0.76 9.22 -1.97
N LYS A 15 -1.35 8.16 -1.38
CA LYS A 15 -1.09 7.71 0.00
C LYS A 15 0.40 7.60 0.34
N SER A 16 1.17 6.92 -0.48
CA SER A 16 2.59 6.67 -0.20
C SER A 16 3.43 7.95 -0.20
N THR A 17 3.10 8.91 -1.07
CA THR A 17 3.75 10.24 -1.09
C THR A 17 3.43 11.00 0.18
N ILE A 18 2.15 11.07 0.53
CA ILE A 18 1.65 11.77 1.73
C ILE A 18 2.18 11.11 3.00
N ALA A 19 2.09 9.78 3.11
CA ALA A 19 2.56 9.04 4.27
C ALA A 19 4.06 9.23 4.55
N LYS A 20 4.89 9.26 3.50
CA LYS A 20 6.33 9.57 3.61
C LYS A 20 6.57 10.97 4.17
N LEU A 21 5.85 11.96 3.67
CA LEU A 21 6.00 13.35 4.12
C LEU A 21 5.53 13.50 5.57
N VAL A 22 4.37 12.95 5.93
CA VAL A 22 3.85 12.95 7.30
C VAL A 22 4.83 12.26 8.24
N ALA A 23 5.35 11.09 7.86
CA ALA A 23 6.34 10.36 8.67
C ALA A 23 7.61 11.19 8.88
N LYS A 24 8.11 11.85 7.84
CA LYS A 24 9.29 12.73 7.92
C LYS A 24 9.07 13.90 8.87
N GLU A 25 7.94 14.60 8.75
CA GLU A 25 7.61 15.76 9.60
C GLU A 25 7.45 15.38 11.07
N LEU A 26 6.90 14.19 11.36
CA LEU A 26 6.69 13.72 12.73
C LEU A 26 7.88 12.94 13.30
N GLY A 27 8.91 12.65 12.51
CA GLY A 27 10.03 11.78 12.92
C GLY A 27 9.62 10.33 13.11
N PHE A 28 8.55 9.85 12.44
CA PHE A 28 8.04 8.50 12.50
C PHE A 28 8.61 7.62 11.38
N ILE A 29 8.49 6.32 11.54
CA ILE A 29 8.85 5.36 10.50
C ILE A 29 7.72 5.25 9.49
N TYR A 30 8.03 5.41 8.21
CA TYR A 30 7.10 5.13 7.13
C TYR A 30 7.07 3.63 6.80
N VAL A 31 5.86 3.05 6.68
CA VAL A 31 5.66 1.64 6.31
C VAL A 31 4.74 1.53 5.10
N ASP A 32 5.32 1.21 3.92
CA ASP A 32 4.59 0.84 2.69
C ASP A 32 4.17 -0.64 2.77
N THR A 33 2.93 -0.91 3.17
CA THR A 33 2.45 -2.29 3.21
C THR A 33 2.26 -2.88 1.82
N GLY A 34 1.93 -2.05 0.83
CA GLY A 34 1.86 -2.48 -0.57
C GLY A 34 3.19 -3.02 -1.08
N ALA A 35 4.32 -2.49 -0.62
CA ALA A 35 5.63 -3.02 -0.94
C ALA A 35 5.84 -4.42 -0.36
N MET A 36 5.27 -4.72 0.83
CA MET A 36 5.34 -6.07 1.42
C MET A 36 4.56 -7.10 0.57
N TYR A 37 3.34 -6.75 0.14
CA TYR A 37 2.56 -7.59 -0.78
C TYR A 37 3.27 -7.78 -2.11
N ARG A 38 3.91 -6.74 -2.64
CA ARG A 38 4.74 -6.83 -3.85
C ARG A 38 5.96 -7.72 -3.63
N GLY A 39 6.53 -7.74 -2.43
CA GLY A 39 7.60 -8.67 -2.06
C GLY A 39 7.19 -10.13 -2.22
N LEU A 40 6.00 -10.51 -1.72
CA LEU A 40 5.44 -11.85 -1.96
C LEU A 40 5.11 -12.09 -3.43
N ALA A 41 4.61 -11.09 -4.14
CA ALA A 41 4.32 -11.19 -5.57
C ALA A 41 5.58 -11.51 -6.40
N VAL A 42 6.72 -10.90 -6.09
CA VAL A 42 8.02 -11.26 -6.69
C VAL A 42 8.35 -12.73 -6.45
N HIS A 43 8.11 -13.25 -5.23
CA HIS A 43 8.32 -14.66 -4.93
C HIS A 43 7.47 -15.59 -5.80
N PHE A 44 6.18 -15.28 -5.94
CA PHE A 44 5.27 -16.08 -6.75
C PHE A 44 5.67 -16.06 -8.23
N LEU A 45 6.01 -14.90 -8.77
CA LEU A 45 6.46 -14.76 -10.16
C LEU A 45 7.78 -15.49 -10.41
N LYS A 46 8.76 -15.42 -9.49
CA LYS A 46 10.03 -16.19 -9.58
C LYS A 46 9.79 -17.71 -9.61
N LYS A 47 8.69 -18.19 -9.00
CA LYS A 47 8.25 -19.58 -9.06
C LYS A 47 7.39 -19.93 -10.29
N GLY A 48 7.17 -19.00 -11.21
CA GLY A 48 6.34 -19.19 -12.39
C GLY A 48 4.85 -19.30 -12.10
N ILE A 49 4.40 -18.85 -10.93
CA ILE A 49 2.98 -18.86 -10.55
C ILE A 49 2.30 -17.66 -11.24
N VAL A 50 1.15 -17.92 -11.84
CA VAL A 50 0.35 -16.86 -12.49
C VAL A 50 -0.79 -16.38 -11.59
N PRO A 51 -1.29 -15.14 -11.78
CA PRO A 51 -2.41 -14.62 -11.01
C PRO A 51 -3.63 -15.55 -11.09
N GLY A 52 -4.23 -15.87 -9.92
CA GLY A 52 -5.41 -16.73 -9.82
C GLY A 52 -5.12 -18.19 -9.45
N GLU A 53 -3.88 -18.65 -9.49
CA GLU A 53 -3.51 -19.99 -9.01
C GLU A 53 -3.43 -20.05 -7.47
N VAL A 54 -4.59 -19.93 -6.80
CA VAL A 54 -4.72 -19.76 -5.35
C VAL A 54 -3.95 -20.83 -4.56
N GLU A 55 -4.13 -22.10 -4.90
CA GLU A 55 -3.47 -23.22 -4.21
C GLU A 55 -1.94 -23.14 -4.29
N LYS A 56 -1.41 -22.77 -5.46
CA LYS A 56 0.05 -22.58 -5.63
C LYS A 56 0.56 -21.35 -4.86
N ILE A 57 -0.22 -20.27 -4.83
CA ILE A 57 0.09 -19.07 -4.04
C ILE A 57 0.13 -19.41 -2.55
N GLU A 58 -0.85 -20.16 -2.04
CA GLU A 58 -0.89 -20.58 -0.64
C GLU A 58 0.31 -21.45 -0.27
N ALA A 59 0.60 -22.48 -1.07
CA ALA A 59 1.77 -23.34 -0.86
C ALA A 59 3.09 -22.54 -0.89
N ALA A 60 3.24 -21.61 -1.84
CA ALA A 60 4.45 -20.80 -1.96
C ALA A 60 4.61 -19.76 -0.83
N CYS A 61 3.55 -19.44 -0.09
CA CYS A 61 3.68 -18.59 1.09
C CYS A 61 4.54 -19.21 2.20
N GLU A 62 4.60 -20.53 2.29
CA GLU A 62 5.30 -21.22 3.39
C GLU A 62 6.79 -20.90 3.43
N ASP A 63 7.46 -20.91 2.27
CA ASP A 63 8.90 -20.71 2.13
C ASP A 63 9.28 -19.26 1.79
N ALA A 64 8.32 -18.35 1.73
CA ALA A 64 8.56 -16.92 1.54
C ALA A 64 8.85 -16.23 2.88
N LYS A 65 9.97 -15.56 3.01
CA LYS A 65 10.30 -14.69 4.14
C LYS A 65 10.47 -13.27 3.65
N VAL A 66 9.48 -12.42 3.96
CA VAL A 66 9.56 -10.97 3.68
C VAL A 66 10.06 -10.25 4.91
N GLU A 67 11.07 -9.41 4.74
CA GLU A 67 11.64 -8.57 5.79
C GLU A 67 11.74 -7.13 5.29
N LEU A 68 11.66 -6.19 6.23
CA LEU A 68 11.89 -4.77 5.95
C LEU A 68 13.20 -4.31 6.56
N GLY A 69 13.96 -3.55 5.80
CA GLY A 69 15.09 -2.78 6.27
C GLY A 69 14.91 -1.29 5.92
N TYR A 70 15.78 -0.45 6.45
CA TYR A 70 15.77 0.98 6.15
C TYR A 70 17.18 1.44 5.85
N GLU A 71 17.37 2.03 4.67
CA GLU A 71 18.65 2.62 4.24
C GLU A 71 18.43 4.11 3.99
N ASN A 72 19.14 4.96 4.71
CA ASN A 72 18.96 6.42 4.64
C ASN A 72 17.50 6.89 4.80
N GLY A 73 16.75 6.21 5.69
CA GLY A 73 15.33 6.51 5.92
C GLY A 73 14.38 5.98 4.84
N VAL A 74 14.89 5.26 3.83
CA VAL A 74 14.09 4.66 2.76
C VAL A 74 13.87 3.18 3.05
N GLN A 75 12.61 2.76 3.05
CA GLN A 75 12.24 1.36 3.23
C GLN A 75 12.83 0.48 2.12
N GLN A 76 13.49 -0.59 2.53
CA GLN A 76 13.97 -1.68 1.68
C GLN A 76 13.14 -2.93 1.94
N VAL A 77 12.92 -3.73 0.92
CA VAL A 77 12.22 -5.02 1.03
C VAL A 77 13.17 -6.14 0.68
N TYR A 78 13.27 -7.08 1.60
CA TYR A 78 14.07 -8.29 1.43
C TYR A 78 13.15 -9.51 1.30
N LEU A 79 13.44 -10.36 0.34
CA LEU A 79 12.80 -11.66 0.15
C LEU A 79 13.83 -12.75 0.31
N ASN A 80 13.66 -13.61 1.31
CA ASN A 80 14.60 -14.70 1.61
C ASN A 80 16.06 -14.21 1.72
N GLY A 81 16.28 -13.00 2.26
CA GLY A 81 17.58 -12.37 2.43
C GLY A 81 18.08 -11.57 1.23
N GLU A 82 17.45 -11.66 0.06
CA GLU A 82 17.78 -10.86 -1.14
C GLU A 82 17.05 -9.50 -1.11
N ASN A 83 17.77 -8.39 -1.34
CA ASN A 83 17.12 -7.09 -1.53
C ASN A 83 16.43 -7.04 -2.90
N ILE A 84 15.11 -6.96 -2.91
CA ILE A 84 14.29 -6.95 -4.12
C ILE A 84 13.61 -5.60 -4.38
N THR A 85 14.01 -4.56 -3.68
CA THR A 85 13.35 -3.24 -3.70
C THR A 85 13.20 -2.66 -5.12
N SER A 86 14.19 -2.87 -5.98
CA SER A 86 14.17 -2.41 -7.38
C SER A 86 13.10 -3.10 -8.23
N GLN A 87 12.75 -4.36 -7.93
CA GLN A 87 11.80 -5.17 -8.68
C GLN A 87 10.32 -4.84 -8.35
N LEU A 88 10.07 -4.16 -7.24
CA LEU A 88 8.71 -3.92 -6.74
C LEU A 88 7.84 -3.02 -7.64
N ARG A 89 8.44 -2.27 -8.55
CA ARG A 89 7.75 -1.31 -9.44
C ARG A 89 7.30 -1.91 -10.76
N GLU A 90 7.68 -3.14 -11.05
CA GLU A 90 7.27 -3.83 -12.27
C GLU A 90 5.75 -4.02 -12.29
N GLU A 91 5.13 -3.84 -13.46
CA GLU A 91 3.67 -3.94 -13.64
C GLU A 91 3.15 -5.34 -13.28
N ALA A 92 3.84 -6.39 -13.73
CA ALA A 92 3.50 -7.77 -13.40
C ALA A 92 3.48 -8.02 -11.88
N VAL A 93 4.44 -7.43 -11.15
CA VAL A 93 4.51 -7.49 -9.68
C VAL A 93 3.32 -6.77 -9.05
N GLY A 94 2.98 -5.60 -9.57
CA GLY A 94 1.81 -4.84 -9.11
C GLY A 94 0.49 -5.58 -9.29
N ASN A 95 0.31 -6.25 -10.44
CA ASN A 95 -0.88 -7.05 -10.74
C ASN A 95 -0.95 -8.31 -9.87
N MET A 96 0.14 -9.09 -9.78
CA MET A 96 0.24 -10.26 -8.92
C MET A 96 -0.05 -9.91 -7.44
N ALA A 97 0.49 -8.80 -6.94
CA ALA A 97 0.24 -8.33 -5.58
C ALA A 97 -1.24 -7.99 -5.34
N SER A 98 -1.89 -7.33 -6.30
CA SER A 98 -3.32 -7.00 -6.21
C SER A 98 -4.18 -8.27 -6.13
N VAL A 99 -3.95 -9.23 -7.02
CA VAL A 99 -4.71 -10.48 -7.05
C VAL A 99 -4.42 -11.35 -5.82
N SER A 100 -3.15 -11.58 -5.49
CA SER A 100 -2.76 -12.44 -4.37
C SER A 100 -3.12 -11.86 -3.00
N SER A 101 -3.30 -10.55 -2.88
CA SER A 101 -3.73 -9.90 -1.63
C SER A 101 -5.13 -10.33 -1.14
N ALA A 102 -5.94 -10.96 -2.00
CA ALA A 102 -7.21 -11.56 -1.63
C ALA A 102 -7.06 -12.96 -1.01
N VAL A 103 -5.88 -13.59 -1.11
CA VAL A 103 -5.61 -14.93 -0.58
C VAL A 103 -5.34 -14.85 0.93
N PRO A 104 -6.07 -15.62 1.78
CA PRO A 104 -5.93 -15.56 3.24
C PRO A 104 -4.51 -15.79 3.74
N ALA A 105 -3.79 -16.78 3.19
CA ALA A 105 -2.43 -17.12 3.59
C ALA A 105 -1.45 -15.95 3.36
N VAL A 106 -1.58 -15.24 2.24
CA VAL A 106 -0.78 -14.04 1.92
C VAL A 106 -0.96 -12.96 2.98
N ARG A 107 -2.20 -12.73 3.39
CA ARG A 107 -2.53 -11.73 4.42
C ARG A 107 -2.01 -12.12 5.79
N ALA A 108 -2.25 -13.38 6.20
CA ALA A 108 -1.78 -13.90 7.47
C ALA A 108 -0.25 -13.79 7.58
N LYS A 109 0.47 -14.11 6.51
CA LYS A 109 1.94 -14.03 6.45
C LYS A 109 2.49 -12.64 6.76
N LEU A 110 1.80 -11.57 6.32
CA LEU A 110 2.27 -10.19 6.47
C LEU A 110 1.73 -9.48 7.71
N LEU A 111 0.58 -9.92 8.23
CA LEU A 111 -0.13 -9.22 9.32
C LEU A 111 0.73 -9.10 10.59
N ASP A 112 1.41 -10.19 10.98
CA ASP A 112 2.24 -10.19 12.19
C ASP A 112 3.44 -9.25 12.05
N LEU A 113 4.06 -9.19 10.87
CA LEU A 113 5.17 -8.27 10.60
C LEU A 113 4.70 -6.82 10.68
N GLN A 114 3.56 -6.48 10.08
CA GLN A 114 2.97 -5.15 10.12
C GLN A 114 2.67 -4.72 11.56
N ARG A 115 2.00 -5.59 12.32
CA ARG A 115 1.66 -5.33 13.72
C ARG A 115 2.89 -5.22 14.63
N LYS A 116 3.91 -6.03 14.39
CA LYS A 116 5.17 -5.98 15.15
C LYS A 116 5.85 -4.63 15.02
N LEU A 117 5.92 -4.08 13.80
CA LEU A 117 6.48 -2.75 13.56
C LEU A 117 5.73 -1.67 14.35
N ALA A 118 4.41 -1.66 14.27
CA ALA A 118 3.57 -0.68 14.97
C ALA A 118 3.61 -0.78 16.51
N ARG A 119 3.91 -1.96 17.05
CA ARG A 119 4.07 -2.14 18.52
C ARG A 119 5.39 -1.58 19.03
N THR A 120 6.43 -1.60 18.22
CA THR A 120 7.81 -1.27 18.65
C THR A 120 8.21 0.15 18.31
N MET A 121 7.57 0.79 17.34
CA MET A 121 7.93 2.11 16.81
C MET A 121 6.69 2.95 16.55
N SER A 122 6.84 4.28 16.53
CA SER A 122 5.83 5.18 15.97
C SER A 122 5.88 5.09 14.45
N VAL A 123 4.73 4.80 13.81
CA VAL A 123 4.68 4.54 12.37
C VAL A 123 3.60 5.35 11.67
N VAL A 124 3.86 5.70 10.40
CA VAL A 124 2.84 6.05 9.43
C VAL A 124 2.75 4.91 8.44
N MET A 125 1.65 4.20 8.44
CA MET A 125 1.45 3.00 7.63
C MET A 125 0.36 3.25 6.59
N ASP A 126 0.66 3.02 5.31
CA ASP A 126 -0.32 3.13 4.24
C ASP A 126 -0.73 1.79 3.63
N GLY A 127 -2.00 1.70 3.26
CA GLY A 127 -2.54 0.47 2.69
C GLY A 127 -3.98 0.58 2.17
N ARG A 128 -4.79 -0.46 2.46
CA ARG A 128 -6.20 -0.58 2.07
C ARG A 128 -7.11 -0.89 3.26
N ASP A 129 -6.57 -1.49 4.28
CA ASP A 129 -7.27 -2.01 5.43
C ASP A 129 -6.45 -1.84 6.71
N ILE A 130 -5.63 -0.80 6.76
CA ILE A 130 -4.77 -0.55 7.92
C ILE A 130 -5.63 -0.18 9.13
N GLY A 131 -6.49 0.83 9.00
CA GLY A 131 -7.35 1.29 10.08
C GLY A 131 -8.51 0.36 10.42
N THR A 132 -8.88 -0.57 9.50
CA THR A 132 -9.98 -1.50 9.74
C THR A 132 -9.54 -2.87 10.24
N ASN A 133 -8.34 -3.33 9.85
CA ASN A 133 -7.87 -4.70 10.13
C ASN A 133 -6.47 -4.78 10.74
N VAL A 134 -5.49 -4.07 10.20
CA VAL A 134 -4.09 -4.18 10.65
C VAL A 134 -3.90 -3.50 12.00
N LEU A 135 -4.30 -2.23 12.09
CA LEU A 135 -4.18 -1.33 13.24
C LEU A 135 -5.56 -0.74 13.61
N PRO A 136 -6.53 -1.57 14.03
CA PRO A 136 -7.88 -1.09 14.35
C PRO A 136 -7.92 -0.09 15.50
N ASN A 137 -6.85 0.00 16.29
CA ASN A 137 -6.67 0.95 17.39
C ASN A 137 -5.56 1.97 17.08
N ALA A 138 -5.32 2.32 15.81
CA ALA A 138 -4.38 3.38 15.49
C ALA A 138 -4.83 4.73 16.08
N ASP A 139 -3.86 5.54 16.50
CA ASP A 139 -4.13 6.84 17.15
C ASP A 139 -4.79 7.83 16.19
N VAL A 140 -4.43 7.76 14.91
CA VAL A 140 -5.05 8.52 13.82
C VAL A 140 -5.35 7.59 12.66
N LYS A 141 -6.57 7.70 12.12
CA LYS A 141 -6.98 7.00 10.92
C LYS A 141 -7.45 7.98 9.86
N VAL A 142 -6.93 7.82 8.67
CA VAL A 142 -7.27 8.63 7.50
C VAL A 142 -7.71 7.73 6.35
N TYR A 143 -8.81 8.08 5.72
CA TYR A 143 -9.18 7.54 4.42
C TYR A 143 -8.90 8.60 3.36
N LEU A 144 -7.77 8.44 2.65
CA LEU A 144 -7.32 9.38 1.63
C LEU A 144 -7.84 8.94 0.26
N THR A 145 -8.64 9.78 -0.37
CA THR A 145 -9.22 9.54 -1.69
C THR A 145 -8.96 10.67 -2.68
N ALA A 146 -9.29 10.44 -3.93
CA ALA A 146 -9.45 11.41 -5.00
C ALA A 146 -10.33 10.78 -6.08
N SER A 147 -10.94 11.59 -6.96
CA SER A 147 -11.72 11.10 -8.09
C SER A 147 -10.90 10.15 -8.98
N VAL A 148 -11.55 9.24 -9.66
CA VAL A 148 -10.88 8.29 -10.58
C VAL A 148 -10.09 9.06 -11.65
N GLU A 149 -10.69 10.10 -12.20
CA GLU A 149 -10.09 10.98 -13.21
C GLU A 149 -8.81 11.64 -12.69
N CYS A 150 -8.87 12.19 -11.48
CA CYS A 150 -7.71 12.81 -10.86
C CYS A 150 -6.57 11.80 -10.66
N ARG A 151 -6.88 10.58 -10.19
CA ARG A 151 -5.90 9.52 -9.97
C ARG A 151 -5.33 9.00 -11.30
N ALA A 152 -6.16 8.85 -12.32
CA ALA A 152 -5.74 8.47 -13.66
C ALA A 152 -4.81 9.53 -14.28
N MET A 153 -5.15 10.81 -14.13
CA MET A 153 -4.32 11.91 -14.62
C MET A 153 -2.96 11.97 -13.90
N ARG A 154 -2.92 11.75 -12.57
CA ARG A 154 -1.66 11.65 -11.82
C ARG A 154 -0.78 10.54 -12.36
N ARG A 155 -1.35 9.36 -12.61
CA ARG A 155 -0.61 8.21 -13.16
C ARG A 155 -0.18 8.42 -14.59
N PHE A 156 -1.02 9.01 -15.43
CA PHE A 156 -0.70 9.36 -16.81
C PHE A 156 0.53 10.27 -16.88
N LYS A 157 0.52 11.37 -16.11
CA LYS A 157 1.66 12.29 -16.03
C LYS A 157 2.94 11.64 -15.49
N GLU A 158 2.81 10.69 -14.56
CA GLU A 158 3.97 9.94 -14.05
C GLU A 158 4.62 9.09 -15.15
N LEU A 159 3.81 8.37 -15.94
CA LEU A 159 4.29 7.52 -17.04
C LEU A 159 4.86 8.36 -18.20
N GLU A 160 4.15 9.43 -18.58
CA GLU A 160 4.60 10.38 -19.59
C GLU A 160 5.96 10.99 -19.23
N GLY A 161 6.13 11.39 -17.96
CA GLY A 161 7.39 11.94 -17.46
C GLY A 161 8.55 10.93 -17.45
N LYS A 162 8.27 9.63 -17.52
CA LYS A 162 9.26 8.55 -17.68
C LYS A 162 9.52 8.20 -19.14
N GLY A 163 8.78 8.79 -20.08
CA GLY A 163 8.84 8.44 -21.51
C GLY A 163 8.17 7.10 -21.85
N GLU A 164 7.34 6.57 -20.96
CA GLU A 164 6.58 5.35 -21.19
C GLU A 164 5.32 5.65 -22.03
N ALA A 165 5.09 4.87 -23.07
CA ALA A 165 3.84 4.97 -23.83
C ALA A 165 2.66 4.60 -22.94
N CYS A 166 1.65 5.45 -22.87
CA CYS A 166 0.49 5.23 -22.02
C CYS A 166 -0.79 5.81 -22.64
N ASP A 167 -1.92 5.17 -22.35
CA ASP A 167 -3.25 5.59 -22.73
C ASP A 167 -4.04 5.97 -21.48
N PHE A 168 -4.64 7.16 -21.48
CA PHE A 168 -5.36 7.69 -20.32
C PHE A 168 -6.61 6.85 -20.01
N GLU A 169 -7.37 6.45 -21.02
CA GLU A 169 -8.59 5.67 -20.80
C GLU A 169 -8.28 4.28 -20.26
N GLN A 170 -7.21 3.65 -20.75
CA GLN A 170 -6.74 2.38 -20.22
C GLN A 170 -6.33 2.51 -18.74
N ILE A 171 -5.54 3.53 -18.42
CA ILE A 171 -5.13 3.80 -17.02
C ILE A 171 -6.36 4.02 -16.12
N ARG A 172 -7.35 4.76 -16.61
CA ARG A 172 -8.59 5.04 -15.88
C ARG A 172 -9.37 3.75 -15.61
N GLN A 173 -9.51 2.90 -16.64
CA GLN A 173 -10.16 1.61 -16.52
C GLN A 173 -9.43 0.69 -15.52
N ASP A 174 -8.12 0.57 -15.64
CA ASP A 174 -7.28 -0.25 -14.74
C ASP A 174 -7.43 0.17 -13.28
N ILE A 175 -7.52 1.49 -13.02
CA ILE A 175 -7.75 2.04 -11.68
C ILE A 175 -9.14 1.64 -11.17
N GLN A 176 -10.19 1.74 -11.99
CA GLN A 176 -11.56 1.36 -11.61
C GLN A 176 -11.65 -0.13 -11.28
N GLU A 177 -11.12 -0.99 -12.16
CA GLU A 177 -11.13 -2.45 -11.96
C GLU A 177 -10.34 -2.85 -10.70
N ARG A 178 -9.23 -2.15 -10.42
CA ARG A 178 -8.46 -2.40 -9.22
C ARG A 178 -9.20 -1.98 -7.95
N ASP A 179 -9.84 -0.82 -7.97
CA ASP A 179 -10.63 -0.34 -6.84
C ASP A 179 -11.81 -1.28 -6.57
N GLU A 180 -12.50 -1.74 -7.60
CA GLU A 180 -13.57 -2.70 -7.47
C GLU A 180 -13.08 -4.00 -6.83
N ARG A 181 -11.97 -4.56 -7.29
CA ARG A 181 -11.34 -5.74 -6.66
C ARG A 181 -11.00 -5.50 -5.20
N ASP A 182 -10.39 -4.35 -4.88
CA ASP A 182 -10.00 -4.02 -3.51
C ASP A 182 -11.21 -3.83 -2.60
N MET A 183 -12.32 -3.26 -3.09
CA MET A 183 -13.57 -3.02 -2.34
C MET A 183 -14.43 -4.26 -2.18
N THR A 184 -14.44 -5.16 -3.18
CA THR A 184 -15.34 -6.33 -3.21
C THR A 184 -14.72 -7.62 -2.69
N ARG A 185 -13.42 -7.64 -2.42
CA ARG A 185 -12.76 -8.83 -1.87
C ARG A 185 -13.37 -9.23 -0.53
N LYS A 186 -13.54 -10.56 -0.35
CA LYS A 186 -14.23 -11.13 0.84
C LYS A 186 -13.49 -10.87 2.15
N ILE A 187 -12.14 -10.74 2.12
CA ILE A 187 -11.30 -10.59 3.30
C ILE A 187 -10.66 -9.21 3.30
N ALA A 188 -10.87 -8.47 4.39
CA ALA A 188 -10.32 -7.13 4.61
C ALA A 188 -10.52 -6.18 3.40
N PRO A 189 -11.76 -5.96 2.94
CA PRO A 189 -12.03 -5.08 1.81
C PRO A 189 -11.53 -3.65 2.08
N LEU A 190 -11.22 -2.94 1.01
CA LEU A 190 -10.98 -1.51 1.09
C LEU A 190 -12.27 -0.80 1.49
N LYS A 191 -12.31 -0.28 2.70
CA LYS A 191 -13.41 0.55 3.21
C LYS A 191 -12.87 1.55 4.22
N GLN A 192 -13.54 2.68 4.34
CA GLN A 192 -13.27 3.64 5.39
C GLN A 192 -13.58 3.02 6.76
N ALA A 193 -12.67 3.14 7.73
CA ALA A 193 -12.98 2.83 9.12
C ALA A 193 -13.97 3.87 9.68
N GLU A 194 -14.84 3.47 10.59
CA GLU A 194 -15.90 4.34 11.14
C GLU A 194 -15.34 5.59 11.83
N ASP A 195 -14.18 5.45 12.45
CA ASP A 195 -13.44 6.52 13.12
C ASP A 195 -12.34 7.17 12.25
N ALA A 196 -12.31 6.88 10.94
CA ALA A 196 -11.34 7.49 10.05
C ALA A 196 -11.83 8.83 9.49
N THR A 197 -10.96 9.82 9.51
CA THR A 197 -11.19 11.10 8.82
C THR A 197 -11.08 10.89 7.31
N LEU A 198 -12.13 11.26 6.57
CA LEU A 198 -12.10 11.28 5.11
C LEU A 198 -11.37 12.54 4.62
N ILE A 199 -10.37 12.36 3.76
CA ILE A 199 -9.70 13.45 3.05
C ILE A 199 -9.81 13.19 1.54
N ASP A 200 -10.56 14.02 0.84
CA ASP A 200 -10.61 14.03 -0.62
C ASP A 200 -9.55 15.01 -1.15
N SER A 201 -8.53 14.45 -1.79
CA SER A 201 -7.39 15.21 -2.31
C SER A 201 -7.54 15.61 -3.79
N SER A 202 -8.75 15.54 -4.36
CA SER A 202 -8.98 15.85 -5.78
C SER A 202 -8.54 17.27 -6.13
N GLU A 203 -8.85 18.24 -5.24
CA GLU A 203 -8.54 19.65 -5.40
C GLU A 203 -7.46 20.17 -4.43
N MET A 204 -6.79 19.26 -3.68
CA MET A 204 -5.80 19.65 -2.67
C MET A 204 -4.38 19.49 -3.18
N GLY A 205 -3.52 20.41 -2.79
CA GLY A 205 -2.08 20.27 -2.92
C GLY A 205 -1.50 19.26 -1.93
N ILE A 206 -0.31 18.73 -2.24
CA ILE A 206 0.38 17.75 -1.37
C ILE A 206 0.56 18.31 0.04
N ASP A 207 1.05 19.56 0.15
CA ASP A 207 1.33 20.20 1.44
C ASP A 207 0.06 20.41 2.27
N ASP A 208 -1.08 20.68 1.63
CA ASP A 208 -2.35 20.87 2.32
C ASP A 208 -2.86 19.54 2.91
N VAL A 209 -2.73 18.45 2.16
CA VAL A 209 -3.08 17.11 2.66
C VAL A 209 -2.18 16.73 3.83
N VAL A 210 -0.87 16.97 3.74
CA VAL A 210 0.09 16.69 4.83
C VAL A 210 -0.27 17.49 6.08
N LYS A 211 -0.52 18.81 5.96
CA LYS A 211 -0.94 19.65 7.08
C LYS A 211 -2.25 19.18 7.71
N ALA A 212 -3.24 18.79 6.88
CA ALA A 212 -4.51 18.28 7.37
C ALA A 212 -4.32 17.01 8.22
N ILE A 213 -3.46 16.08 7.80
CA ILE A 213 -3.18 14.86 8.57
C ILE A 213 -2.41 15.17 9.86
N ILE A 214 -1.41 16.04 9.81
CA ILE A 214 -0.64 16.44 11.01
C ILE A 214 -1.55 17.14 12.02
N ALA A 215 -2.53 17.92 11.59
CA ALA A 215 -3.48 18.54 12.49
C ALA A 215 -4.33 17.55 13.30
N LEU A 216 -4.52 16.33 12.81
CA LEU A 216 -5.22 15.25 13.52
C LEU A 216 -4.38 14.61 14.65
N THR A 217 -3.06 14.87 14.69
CA THR A 217 -2.16 14.28 15.68
C THR A 217 -2.01 15.11 16.96
N LYS A 218 -2.74 16.22 17.08
CA LYS A 218 -2.68 17.18 18.20
C LYS A 218 -3.72 16.90 19.26
#